data_61e1f5788f5e7e3bf2cb2b51225896b9
#
_entry.id   61e1f5788f5e7e3bf2cb2b51225896b9
#
_cell.length_a   1.000
_cell.length_b   1.000
_cell.length_c   1.000
_cell.angle_alpha   90.00
_cell.angle_beta   90.00
_cell.angle_gamma   90.00
#
_symmetry.space_group_name_H-M   'P 1'
#
loop_
_entity.id
_entity.type
_entity.pdbx_description
1 polymer ?
#
loop_
_entity_poly.entity_id
_entity_poly.type
_entity_poly.pdbx_seq_one_letter_code
_entity_poly.pdbx_strand_id
1 'polypeptide(L)'
;PPVHAYTPGPSSRRASPLAASAAAQPDQTQALRRELYLFALYRLLESALLALIVFSPAGALIGEMHLPQLAQTVSTTFVVMSLVLVAHARHLMQAGGRLRGGFFPHVVVGLGVDLAVVFLATHAMPGAGPGIALMFVFNLAAGSLFLSLPWSLAFAGGATAAIVAEHLWDRMEGLAERPLAEVLMFAVAYFAVAALMHHLGRQMRAAQRL
;
A
#
# COMPACT_ATOMS: atom_id res chain seq x y z
N PRO A 1 -47.88 -56.60 31.28
CA PRO A 1 -46.88 -56.26 30.30
C PRO A 1 -46.44 -54.81 30.49
N PRO A 2 -45.13 -54.57 30.67
CA PRO A 2 -44.64 -53.23 30.88
C PRO A 2 -44.52 -52.44 29.55
N VAL A 3 -45.06 -51.24 29.54
CA VAL A 3 -44.96 -50.28 28.42
C VAL A 3 -43.56 -49.65 28.46
N HIS A 4 -42.74 -50.00 27.48
CA HIS A 4 -41.46 -49.37 27.28
C HIS A 4 -41.65 -47.91 26.80
N ALA A 5 -41.34 -46.94 27.65
CA ALA A 5 -41.27 -45.55 27.27
C ALA A 5 -40.10 -45.31 26.30
N TYR A 6 -40.40 -44.91 25.06
CA TYR A 6 -39.46 -44.56 24.02
C TYR A 6 -38.91 -43.14 24.34
N THR A 7 -37.65 -43.05 24.81
CA THR A 7 -36.91 -41.77 24.91
C THR A 7 -36.33 -41.42 23.56
N PRO A 8 -36.75 -40.31 22.90
CA PRO A 8 -36.13 -39.89 21.67
C PRO A 8 -34.69 -39.39 21.97
N GLY A 9 -33.73 -40.06 21.32
CA GLY A 9 -32.33 -39.70 21.40
C GLY A 9 -32.07 -38.25 20.90
N PRO A 10 -30.98 -37.59 21.36
CA PRO A 10 -30.67 -36.23 20.95
C PRO A 10 -30.43 -36.20 19.44
N SER A 11 -31.37 -35.58 18.72
CA SER A 11 -31.19 -35.27 17.30
C SER A 11 -29.97 -34.42 17.14
N SER A 12 -28.86 -34.99 16.64
CA SER A 12 -27.68 -34.26 16.19
C SER A 12 -28.13 -33.30 15.08
N ARG A 13 -28.41 -32.03 15.46
CA ARG A 13 -28.60 -30.94 14.52
C ARG A 13 -27.29 -30.79 13.76
N ARG A 14 -27.18 -31.43 12.62
CA ARG A 14 -26.14 -31.07 11.65
C ARG A 14 -26.36 -29.60 11.32
N ALA A 15 -25.47 -28.75 11.83
CA ALA A 15 -25.45 -27.34 11.44
C ALA A 15 -25.45 -27.30 9.91
N SER A 16 -26.40 -26.58 9.32
CA SER A 16 -26.50 -26.52 7.88
C SER A 16 -25.23 -25.85 7.34
N PRO A 17 -24.65 -26.31 6.22
CA PRO A 17 -23.43 -25.72 5.65
C PRO A 17 -23.57 -24.24 5.36
N LEU A 18 -24.78 -23.71 5.18
CA LEU A 18 -25.08 -22.30 5.04
C LEU A 18 -24.86 -21.51 6.34
N ALA A 19 -25.10 -22.11 7.52
CA ALA A 19 -24.84 -21.44 8.81
C ALA A 19 -23.34 -21.36 9.11
N ALA A 20 -22.54 -22.37 8.73
CA ALA A 20 -21.10 -22.35 8.86
C ALA A 20 -20.44 -21.31 7.92
N SER A 21 -20.97 -21.17 6.69
CA SER A 21 -20.50 -20.15 5.74
C SER A 21 -20.81 -18.71 6.19
N ALA A 22 -21.95 -18.48 6.85
CA ALA A 22 -22.34 -17.19 7.37
C ALA A 22 -21.50 -16.76 8.60
N ALA A 23 -21.02 -17.71 9.40
CA ALA A 23 -20.18 -17.45 10.57
C ALA A 23 -18.73 -17.13 10.20
N ALA A 24 -18.22 -17.59 9.06
CA ALA A 24 -16.84 -17.36 8.61
C ALA A 24 -16.62 -15.97 7.94
N GLN A 25 -17.68 -15.32 7.50
CA GLN A 25 -17.58 -13.99 6.81
C GLN A 25 -17.12 -12.81 7.69
N PRO A 26 -17.49 -12.69 8.99
CA PRO A 26 -17.05 -11.56 9.82
C PRO A 26 -15.53 -11.53 10.05
N ASP A 27 -14.87 -12.68 10.20
CA ASP A 27 -13.43 -12.77 10.48
C ASP A 27 -12.57 -12.29 9.31
N GLN A 28 -12.93 -12.60 8.08
CA GLN A 28 -12.20 -12.16 6.89
C GLN A 28 -12.25 -10.64 6.70
N THR A 29 -13.41 -10.04 6.97
CA THR A 29 -13.59 -8.58 6.86
C THR A 29 -12.78 -7.84 7.93
N GLN A 30 -12.66 -8.41 9.11
CA GLN A 30 -11.89 -7.83 10.20
C GLN A 30 -10.38 -7.94 9.94
N ALA A 31 -9.90 -9.06 9.42
CA ALA A 31 -8.51 -9.22 9.01
C ALA A 31 -8.11 -8.20 7.94
N LEU A 32 -8.91 -8.04 6.88
CA LEU A 32 -8.65 -7.05 5.83
C LEU A 32 -8.62 -5.61 6.35
N ARG A 33 -9.49 -5.26 7.30
CA ARG A 33 -9.50 -3.92 7.92
C ARG A 33 -8.22 -3.66 8.72
N ARG A 34 -7.74 -4.68 9.43
CA ARG A 34 -6.49 -4.61 10.19
C ARG A 34 -5.30 -4.39 9.24
N GLU A 35 -5.26 -5.10 8.13
CA GLU A 35 -4.21 -4.96 7.13
C GLU A 35 -4.21 -3.55 6.50
N LEU A 36 -5.39 -3.00 6.16
CA LEU A 36 -5.50 -1.62 5.68
C LEU A 36 -5.03 -0.59 6.71
N TYR A 37 -5.37 -0.81 7.98
CA TYR A 37 -4.91 0.08 9.03
C TYR A 37 -3.39 0.03 9.19
N LEU A 38 -2.79 -1.17 9.15
CA LEU A 38 -1.34 -1.33 9.20
C LEU A 38 -0.65 -0.67 7.98
N PHE A 39 -1.25 -0.79 6.80
CA PHE A 39 -0.76 -0.12 5.60
C PHE A 39 -0.82 1.40 5.70
N ALA A 40 -1.91 1.95 6.25
CA ALA A 40 -2.03 3.38 6.52
C ALA A 40 -1.00 3.86 7.55
N LEU A 41 -0.75 3.06 8.60
CA LEU A 41 0.26 3.35 9.63
C LEU A 41 1.67 3.35 9.06
N TYR A 42 1.99 2.39 8.18
CA TYR A 42 3.27 2.33 7.47
C TYR A 42 3.50 3.61 6.64
N ARG A 43 2.49 4.07 5.88
CA ARG A 43 2.56 5.34 5.15
C ARG A 43 2.78 6.56 6.05
N LEU A 44 2.14 6.56 7.22
CA LEU A 44 2.38 7.64 8.19
C LEU A 44 3.83 7.65 8.67
N LEU A 45 4.41 6.47 8.90
CA LEU A 45 5.84 6.35 9.24
C LEU A 45 6.73 6.88 8.10
N GLU A 46 6.46 6.50 6.86
CA GLU A 46 7.20 6.98 5.69
C GLU A 46 7.10 8.50 5.53
N SER A 47 5.90 9.05 5.66
CA SER A 47 5.69 10.48 5.57
C SER A 47 6.39 11.24 6.71
N ALA A 48 6.43 10.68 7.91
CA ALA A 48 7.17 11.22 9.03
C ALA A 48 8.69 11.18 8.80
N LEU A 49 9.21 10.10 8.20
CA LEU A 49 10.63 10.02 7.82
C LEU A 49 10.99 11.04 6.75
N LEU A 50 10.14 11.20 5.72
CA LEU A 50 10.34 12.22 4.70
C LEU A 50 10.33 13.63 5.32
N ALA A 51 9.38 13.90 6.22
CA ALA A 51 9.31 15.17 6.94
C ALA A 51 10.56 15.39 7.80
N LEU A 52 11.04 14.36 8.50
CA LEU A 52 12.26 14.42 9.28
C LEU A 52 13.46 14.82 8.41
N ILE A 53 13.58 14.23 7.23
CA ILE A 53 14.66 14.57 6.28
C ILE A 53 14.53 16.03 5.82
N VAL A 54 13.33 16.46 5.43
CA VAL A 54 13.10 17.79 4.87
C VAL A 54 13.25 18.92 5.89
N PHE A 55 12.80 18.71 7.14
CA PHE A 55 12.74 19.73 8.17
C PHE A 55 13.88 19.66 9.21
N SER A 56 14.74 18.64 9.15
CA SER A 56 15.86 18.50 10.08
C SER A 56 17.20 18.79 9.40
N PRO A 57 18.26 19.06 10.18
CA PRO A 57 19.62 19.17 9.66
C PRO A 57 20.12 17.90 8.94
N ALA A 58 19.46 16.76 9.13
CA ALA A 58 19.80 15.51 8.44
C ALA A 58 19.63 15.63 6.91
N GLY A 59 18.77 16.51 6.43
CA GLY A 59 18.64 16.79 4.99
C GLY A 59 19.96 17.24 4.35
N ALA A 60 20.77 18.00 5.06
CA ALA A 60 22.08 18.44 4.58
C ALA A 60 23.09 17.29 4.39
N LEU A 61 22.88 16.14 5.04
CA LEU A 61 23.70 14.94 4.89
C LEU A 61 23.36 14.12 3.65
N ILE A 62 22.17 14.32 3.09
CA ILE A 62 21.62 13.52 1.97
C ILE A 62 21.96 14.21 0.62
N GLY A 63 22.28 15.51 0.63
CA GLY A 63 22.62 16.29 -0.54
C GLY A 63 21.88 17.63 -0.59
N GLU A 64 22.23 18.44 -1.57
CA GLU A 64 21.55 19.72 -1.75
C GLU A 64 20.10 19.54 -2.19
N MET A 65 19.21 20.30 -1.56
CA MET A 65 17.81 20.39 -2.00
C MET A 65 17.72 21.40 -3.13
N HIS A 66 17.41 20.97 -4.35
CA HIS A 66 17.23 21.85 -5.49
C HIS A 66 16.04 22.79 -5.32
N LEU A 67 14.90 22.25 -4.81
CA LEU A 67 13.67 23.01 -4.63
C LEU A 67 13.14 22.85 -3.19
N PRO A 68 13.72 23.56 -2.20
CA PRO A 68 13.37 23.36 -0.78
C PRO A 68 11.90 23.66 -0.48
N GLN A 69 11.30 24.66 -1.13
CA GLN A 69 9.88 24.96 -0.94
C GLN A 69 8.98 23.84 -1.45
N LEU A 70 9.32 23.23 -2.59
CA LEU A 70 8.58 22.08 -3.13
C LEU A 70 8.73 20.87 -2.21
N ALA A 71 9.95 20.57 -1.73
CA ALA A 71 10.20 19.49 -0.78
C ALA A 71 9.36 19.64 0.49
N GLN A 72 9.32 20.84 1.08
CA GLN A 72 8.51 21.13 2.26
C GLN A 72 7.01 20.98 2.00
N THR A 73 6.52 21.48 0.87
CA THR A 73 5.10 21.39 0.50
C THR A 73 4.69 19.93 0.29
N VAL A 74 5.50 19.18 -0.48
CA VAL A 74 5.23 17.76 -0.75
C VAL A 74 5.25 16.95 0.54
N SER A 75 6.26 17.15 1.38
CA SER A 75 6.39 16.45 2.65
C SER A 75 5.23 16.75 3.59
N THR A 76 4.87 18.03 3.76
CA THR A 76 3.73 18.43 4.59
C THR A 76 2.41 17.84 4.07
N THR A 77 2.19 17.92 2.76
CA THR A 77 0.99 17.35 2.13
C THR A 77 0.93 15.84 2.33
N PHE A 78 2.07 15.14 2.21
CA PHE A 78 2.13 13.69 2.42
C PHE A 78 1.81 13.31 3.87
N VAL A 79 2.32 14.04 4.86
CA VAL A 79 1.97 13.83 6.27
C VAL A 79 0.49 14.04 6.51
N VAL A 80 -0.09 15.14 6.01
CA VAL A 80 -1.53 15.42 6.17
C VAL A 80 -2.38 14.34 5.52
N MET A 81 -2.06 13.92 4.29
CA MET A 81 -2.79 12.87 3.59
C MET A 81 -2.66 11.52 4.32
N SER A 82 -1.48 11.19 4.83
CA SER A 82 -1.26 9.96 5.62
C SER A 82 -2.07 9.98 6.91
N LEU A 83 -2.14 11.10 7.61
CA LEU A 83 -2.98 11.26 8.80
C LEU A 83 -4.47 11.08 8.48
N VAL A 84 -4.94 11.68 7.38
CA VAL A 84 -6.33 11.52 6.93
C VAL A 84 -6.63 10.05 6.60
N LEU A 85 -5.73 9.36 5.91
CA LEU A 85 -5.89 7.94 5.59
C LEU A 85 -5.91 7.06 6.84
N VAL A 86 -5.05 7.33 7.83
CA VAL A 86 -5.05 6.61 9.12
C VAL A 86 -6.35 6.87 9.89
N ALA A 87 -6.77 8.14 9.99
CA ALA A 87 -8.03 8.49 10.66
C ALA A 87 -9.23 7.81 10.00
N HIS A 88 -9.26 7.80 8.67
CA HIS A 88 -10.30 7.13 7.90
C HIS A 88 -10.27 5.61 8.10
N ALA A 89 -9.11 4.97 8.02
CA ALA A 89 -8.95 3.54 8.27
C ALA A 89 -9.39 3.17 9.70
N ARG A 90 -9.03 3.99 10.70
CA ARG A 90 -9.47 3.82 12.08
C ARG A 90 -10.99 3.93 12.23
N HIS A 91 -11.60 4.92 11.59
CA HIS A 91 -13.05 5.07 11.57
C HIS A 91 -13.75 3.85 10.95
N LEU A 92 -13.22 3.31 9.86
CA LEU A 92 -13.73 2.09 9.22
C LEU A 92 -13.61 0.86 10.14
N MET A 93 -12.57 0.78 10.95
CA MET A 93 -12.42 -0.29 11.96
C MET A 93 -13.49 -0.20 13.04
N GLN A 94 -13.81 1.01 13.51
CA GLN A 94 -14.75 1.24 14.61
C GLN A 94 -16.22 1.11 14.18
N ALA A 95 -16.55 1.53 12.96
CA ALA A 95 -17.93 1.60 12.51
C ALA A 95 -18.62 0.26 12.28
N GLY A 96 -17.91 -0.88 12.29
CA GLY A 96 -18.51 -2.24 12.15
C GLY A 96 -19.31 -2.47 10.85
N GLY A 97 -19.51 -1.42 10.06
CA GLY A 97 -20.40 -1.39 8.90
C GLY A 97 -19.83 -2.10 7.66
N ARG A 98 -20.73 -2.49 6.72
CA ARG A 98 -20.33 -2.93 5.39
C ARG A 98 -19.63 -1.77 4.68
N LEU A 99 -18.40 -1.99 4.22
CA LEU A 99 -17.69 -1.04 3.36
C LEU A 99 -18.48 -0.88 2.04
N ARG A 100 -19.21 0.22 1.93
CA ARG A 100 -19.85 0.62 0.68
C ARG A 100 -18.73 0.99 -0.31
N GLY A 101 -18.48 0.13 -1.30
CA GLY A 101 -17.46 0.38 -2.33
C GLY A 101 -16.17 -0.43 -2.21
N GLY A 102 -15.98 -1.24 -1.16
CA GLY A 102 -14.80 -2.12 -1.02
C GLY A 102 -13.50 -1.37 -0.65
N PHE A 103 -12.40 -2.10 -0.58
CA PHE A 103 -11.06 -1.59 -0.22
C PHE A 103 -10.32 -0.97 -1.41
N PHE A 104 -10.74 -1.32 -2.63
CA PHE A 104 -10.09 -0.96 -3.88
C PHE A 104 -9.84 0.55 -4.03
N PRO A 105 -10.85 1.45 -3.89
CA PRO A 105 -10.62 2.87 -4.09
C PRO A 105 -9.61 3.45 -3.10
N HIS A 106 -9.57 2.96 -1.85
CA HIS A 106 -8.63 3.43 -0.85
C HIS A 106 -7.18 3.08 -1.20
N VAL A 107 -6.95 1.86 -1.68
CA VAL A 107 -5.62 1.41 -2.11
C VAL A 107 -5.18 2.19 -3.36
N VAL A 108 -6.07 2.36 -4.33
CA VAL A 108 -5.78 3.10 -5.57
C VAL A 108 -5.46 4.57 -5.28
N VAL A 109 -6.29 5.25 -4.49
CA VAL A 109 -6.04 6.66 -4.10
C VAL A 109 -4.73 6.76 -3.35
N GLY A 110 -4.50 5.86 -2.41
CA GLY A 110 -3.28 5.85 -1.63
C GLY A 110 -2.04 5.68 -2.50
N LEU A 111 -1.97 4.67 -3.36
CA LEU A 111 -0.84 4.47 -4.28
C LEU A 111 -0.70 5.63 -5.27
N GLY A 112 -1.80 6.26 -5.69
CA GLY A 112 -1.76 7.46 -6.52
C GLY A 112 -1.08 8.63 -5.81
N VAL A 113 -1.38 8.84 -4.53
CA VAL A 113 -0.70 9.84 -3.70
C VAL A 113 0.78 9.49 -3.56
N ASP A 114 1.13 8.23 -3.27
CA ASP A 114 2.53 7.82 -3.14
C ASP A 114 3.30 8.05 -4.45
N LEU A 115 2.71 7.73 -5.59
CA LEU A 115 3.33 7.95 -6.89
C LEU A 115 3.59 9.44 -7.15
N ALA A 116 2.63 10.31 -6.83
CA ALA A 116 2.79 11.75 -6.93
C ALA A 116 3.88 12.27 -5.99
N VAL A 117 3.92 11.76 -4.76
CA VAL A 117 4.96 12.11 -3.77
C VAL A 117 6.34 11.66 -4.25
N VAL A 118 6.46 10.44 -4.76
CA VAL A 118 7.74 9.92 -5.31
C VAL A 118 8.25 10.82 -6.42
N PHE A 119 7.40 11.17 -7.38
CA PHE A 119 7.79 12.03 -8.49
C PHE A 119 8.23 13.42 -8.00
N LEU A 120 7.39 14.09 -7.22
CA LEU A 120 7.65 15.47 -6.78
C LEU A 120 8.80 15.55 -5.77
N ALA A 121 8.93 14.58 -4.86
CA ALA A 121 9.99 14.55 -3.87
C ALA A 121 11.34 14.22 -4.51
N THR A 122 11.38 13.32 -5.50
CA THR A 122 12.61 13.01 -6.25
C THR A 122 13.07 14.24 -7.04
N HIS A 123 12.13 14.95 -7.67
CA HIS A 123 12.44 16.19 -8.38
C HIS A 123 12.96 17.29 -7.45
N ALA A 124 12.38 17.43 -6.26
CA ALA A 124 12.81 18.43 -5.29
C ALA A 124 14.16 18.10 -4.61
N MET A 125 14.46 16.81 -4.47
CA MET A 125 15.61 16.29 -3.73
C MET A 125 16.29 15.14 -4.50
N PRO A 126 17.02 15.41 -5.58
CA PRO A 126 17.64 14.37 -6.41
C PRO A 126 18.56 13.45 -5.61
N GLY A 127 19.30 13.97 -4.62
CA GLY A 127 20.17 13.17 -3.76
C GLY A 127 19.43 12.12 -2.91
N ALA A 128 18.16 12.38 -2.55
CA ALA A 128 17.31 11.41 -1.81
C ALA A 128 16.59 10.43 -2.72
N GLY A 129 16.65 10.59 -4.03
CA GLY A 129 15.85 9.84 -5.00
C GLY A 129 15.91 8.32 -4.88
N PRO A 130 17.09 7.68 -4.70
CA PRO A 130 17.16 6.23 -4.51
C PRO A 130 16.37 5.74 -3.29
N GLY A 131 16.46 6.49 -2.18
CA GLY A 131 15.68 6.19 -0.97
C GLY A 131 14.17 6.33 -1.18
N ILE A 132 13.75 7.40 -1.86
CA ILE A 132 12.34 7.65 -2.21
C ILE A 132 11.81 6.57 -3.16
N ALA A 133 12.59 6.18 -4.17
CA ALA A 133 12.25 5.11 -5.09
C ALA A 133 12.08 3.77 -4.38
N LEU A 134 12.95 3.49 -3.40
CA LEU A 134 12.86 2.29 -2.57
C LEU A 134 11.61 2.29 -1.68
N MET A 135 11.24 3.43 -1.09
CA MET A 135 9.98 3.56 -0.33
C MET A 135 8.77 3.17 -1.19
N PHE A 136 8.74 3.59 -2.44
CA PHE A 136 7.65 3.22 -3.34
C PHE A 136 7.61 1.72 -3.67
N VAL A 137 8.75 1.02 -3.70
CA VAL A 137 8.78 -0.45 -3.84
C VAL A 137 7.96 -1.11 -2.75
N PHE A 138 8.10 -0.67 -1.50
CA PHE A 138 7.33 -1.22 -0.37
C PHE A 138 5.84 -0.89 -0.45
N ASN A 139 5.49 0.34 -0.84
CA ASN A 139 4.10 0.75 -1.03
C ASN A 139 3.43 -0.04 -2.15
N LEU A 140 4.13 -0.22 -3.26
CA LEU A 140 3.66 -1.02 -4.38
C LEU A 140 3.52 -2.50 -4.00
N ALA A 141 4.47 -3.04 -3.23
CA ALA A 141 4.40 -4.41 -2.71
C ALA A 141 3.13 -4.62 -1.89
N ALA A 142 2.92 -3.78 -0.89
CA ALA A 142 1.76 -3.86 -0.01
C ALA A 142 0.44 -3.64 -0.77
N GLY A 143 0.38 -2.64 -1.66
CA GLY A 143 -0.80 -2.36 -2.48
C GLY A 143 -1.14 -3.50 -3.45
N SER A 144 -0.13 -4.16 -4.03
CA SER A 144 -0.31 -5.25 -4.99
C SER A 144 -0.95 -6.50 -4.39
N LEU A 145 -0.90 -6.67 -3.07
CA LEU A 145 -1.64 -7.74 -2.38
C LEU A 145 -3.16 -7.57 -2.52
N PHE A 146 -3.64 -6.34 -2.63
CA PHE A 146 -5.07 -6.01 -2.68
C PHE A 146 -5.57 -5.71 -4.09
N LEU A 147 -4.65 -5.36 -5.02
CA LEU A 147 -4.99 -4.99 -6.38
C LEU A 147 -5.06 -6.19 -7.32
N SER A 148 -5.79 -6.03 -8.43
CA SER A 148 -5.68 -6.95 -9.55
C SER A 148 -4.37 -6.72 -10.30
N LEU A 149 -3.87 -7.76 -11.01
CA LEU A 149 -2.60 -7.67 -11.74
C LEU A 149 -2.50 -6.45 -12.67
N PRO A 150 -3.54 -6.11 -13.49
CA PRO A 150 -3.45 -4.95 -14.37
C PRO A 150 -3.26 -3.64 -13.62
N TRP A 151 -3.91 -3.48 -12.46
CA TRP A 151 -3.72 -2.29 -11.63
C TRP A 151 -2.34 -2.22 -10.97
N SER A 152 -1.84 -3.36 -10.48
CA SER A 152 -0.48 -3.43 -9.92
C SER A 152 0.57 -3.10 -10.98
N LEU A 153 0.42 -3.63 -12.21
CA LEU A 153 1.30 -3.32 -13.32
C LEU A 153 1.16 -1.87 -13.80
N ALA A 154 -0.06 -1.30 -13.76
CA ALA A 154 -0.27 0.10 -14.11
C ALA A 154 0.47 1.05 -13.15
N PHE A 155 0.45 0.78 -11.83
CA PHE A 155 1.22 1.55 -10.86
C PHE A 155 2.73 1.34 -11.02
N ALA A 156 3.19 0.11 -11.29
CA ALA A 156 4.59 -0.16 -11.60
C ALA A 156 5.05 0.60 -12.85
N GLY A 157 4.22 0.61 -13.90
CA GLY A 157 4.47 1.37 -15.12
C GLY A 157 4.48 2.88 -14.89
N GLY A 158 3.55 3.40 -14.10
CA GLY A 158 3.50 4.81 -13.71
C GLY A 158 4.74 5.24 -12.93
N ALA A 159 5.18 4.42 -11.96
CA ALA A 159 6.41 4.68 -11.20
C ALA A 159 7.66 4.65 -12.11
N THR A 160 7.73 3.65 -12.98
CA THR A 160 8.81 3.56 -13.97
C THR A 160 8.83 4.80 -14.88
N ALA A 161 7.68 5.21 -15.39
CA ALA A 161 7.58 6.41 -16.23
C ALA A 161 8.00 7.67 -15.45
N ALA A 162 7.63 7.78 -14.17
CA ALA A 162 8.00 8.91 -13.32
C ALA A 162 9.52 9.01 -13.14
N ILE A 163 10.21 7.91 -12.75
CA ILE A 163 11.67 7.94 -12.55
C ILE A 163 12.46 8.10 -13.85
N VAL A 164 11.94 7.58 -14.98
CA VAL A 164 12.54 7.78 -16.30
C VAL A 164 12.36 9.24 -16.74
N ALA A 165 11.17 9.81 -16.57
CA ALA A 165 10.90 11.21 -16.90
C ALA A 165 11.81 12.15 -16.10
N GLU A 166 11.98 11.87 -14.79
CA GLU A 166 12.88 12.62 -13.92
C GLU A 166 14.33 12.53 -14.40
N HIS A 167 14.81 11.32 -14.69
CA HIS A 167 16.17 11.14 -15.20
C HIS A 167 16.41 11.86 -16.53
N LEU A 168 15.41 11.86 -17.43
CA LEU A 168 15.52 12.59 -18.70
C LEU A 168 15.53 14.10 -18.48
N TRP A 169 14.72 14.58 -17.53
CA TRP A 169 14.68 16.00 -17.15
C TRP A 169 16.02 16.47 -16.61
N ASP A 170 16.57 15.75 -15.61
CA ASP A 170 17.90 16.06 -15.04
C ASP A 170 18.98 16.08 -16.13
N ARG A 171 18.91 15.18 -17.09
CA ARG A 171 19.83 15.16 -18.23
C ARG A 171 19.71 16.40 -19.13
N MET A 172 18.49 16.84 -19.38
CA MET A 172 18.25 18.05 -20.21
C MET A 172 18.77 19.32 -19.52
N GLU A 173 18.69 19.37 -18.20
CA GLU A 173 19.20 20.47 -17.40
C GLU A 173 20.71 20.36 -17.10
N GLY A 174 21.36 19.29 -17.50
CA GLY A 174 22.78 19.04 -17.24
C GLY A 174 23.08 18.63 -15.78
N LEU A 175 22.06 18.23 -15.03
CA LEU A 175 22.12 17.83 -13.62
C LEU A 175 22.24 16.32 -13.41
N ALA A 176 22.24 15.53 -14.49
CA ALA A 176 22.15 14.07 -14.41
C ALA A 176 23.42 13.46 -13.81
N GLU A 177 23.42 13.25 -12.50
CA GLU A 177 24.47 12.50 -11.79
C GLU A 177 24.16 11.00 -11.68
N ARG A 178 22.89 10.60 -11.91
CA ARG A 178 22.48 9.20 -11.73
C ARG A 178 22.77 8.34 -12.95
N PRO A 179 23.37 7.15 -12.79
CA PRO A 179 23.57 6.23 -13.91
C PRO A 179 22.20 5.69 -14.38
N LEU A 180 22.01 5.59 -15.68
CA LEU A 180 20.79 5.01 -16.28
C LEU A 180 20.54 3.58 -15.76
N ALA A 181 21.59 2.84 -15.41
CA ALA A 181 21.49 1.51 -14.84
C ALA A 181 20.68 1.48 -13.55
N GLU A 182 20.82 2.48 -12.68
CA GLU A 182 20.04 2.59 -11.44
C GLU A 182 18.54 2.77 -11.73
N VAL A 183 18.20 3.65 -12.66
CA VAL A 183 16.81 3.88 -13.09
C VAL A 183 16.18 2.59 -13.62
N LEU A 184 16.93 1.85 -14.46
CA LEU A 184 16.47 0.58 -15.00
C LEU A 184 16.32 -0.50 -13.92
N MET A 185 17.21 -0.53 -12.92
CA MET A 185 17.09 -1.45 -11.78
C MET A 185 15.81 -1.21 -10.99
N PHE A 186 15.45 0.05 -10.70
CA PHE A 186 14.19 0.37 -10.05
C PHE A 186 12.98 0.01 -10.92
N ALA A 187 13.04 0.27 -12.24
CA ALA A 187 12.00 -0.11 -13.17
C ALA A 187 11.73 -1.64 -13.11
N VAL A 188 12.79 -2.45 -13.22
CA VAL A 188 12.67 -3.92 -13.11
C VAL A 188 12.13 -4.33 -11.74
N ALA A 189 12.61 -3.69 -10.66
CA ALA A 189 12.17 -3.99 -9.29
C ALA A 189 10.65 -3.72 -9.12
N TYR A 190 10.12 -2.62 -9.65
CA TYR A 190 8.69 -2.32 -9.57
C TYR A 190 7.83 -3.38 -10.24
N PHE A 191 8.17 -3.80 -11.46
CA PHE A 191 7.42 -4.85 -12.15
C PHE A 191 7.57 -6.22 -11.47
N ALA A 192 8.78 -6.57 -11.04
CA ALA A 192 9.04 -7.83 -10.35
C ALA A 192 8.25 -7.93 -9.04
N VAL A 193 8.29 -6.87 -8.23
CA VAL A 193 7.59 -6.82 -6.94
C VAL A 193 6.07 -6.82 -7.16
N ALA A 194 5.54 -6.06 -8.11
CA ALA A 194 4.11 -6.04 -8.42
C ALA A 194 3.61 -7.44 -8.82
N ALA A 195 4.34 -8.13 -9.71
CA ALA A 195 3.99 -9.47 -10.16
C ALA A 195 4.08 -10.51 -9.03
N LEU A 196 5.20 -10.49 -8.26
CA LEU A 196 5.43 -11.42 -7.16
C LEU A 196 4.38 -11.28 -6.05
N MET A 197 4.11 -10.04 -5.61
CA MET A 197 3.16 -9.79 -4.53
C MET A 197 1.72 -10.06 -4.95
N HIS A 198 1.37 -9.79 -6.21
CA HIS A 198 0.08 -10.22 -6.74
C HIS A 198 -0.07 -11.74 -6.72
N HIS A 199 0.97 -12.48 -7.15
CA HIS A 199 0.98 -13.95 -7.13
C HIS A 199 0.84 -14.48 -5.71
N LEU A 200 1.63 -13.94 -4.77
CA LEU A 200 1.57 -14.31 -3.35
C LEU A 200 0.19 -14.05 -2.76
N GLY A 201 -0.41 -12.88 -3.04
CA GLY A 201 -1.76 -12.54 -2.58
C GLY A 201 -2.83 -13.51 -3.12
N ARG A 202 -2.66 -14.02 -4.34
CA ARG A 202 -3.54 -15.08 -4.88
C ARG A 202 -3.39 -16.40 -4.14
N GLN A 203 -2.16 -16.82 -3.84
CA GLN A 203 -1.91 -18.05 -3.10
C GLN A 203 -2.50 -17.99 -1.69
N MET A 204 -2.29 -16.87 -0.98
CA MET A 204 -2.85 -16.67 0.37
C MET A 204 -4.38 -16.76 0.36
N ARG A 205 -5.05 -16.11 -0.60
CA ARG A 205 -6.51 -16.19 -0.75
C ARG A 205 -7.00 -17.60 -1.12
N ALA A 206 -6.23 -18.37 -1.88
CA ALA A 206 -6.57 -19.76 -2.21
C ALA A 206 -6.45 -20.67 -0.98
N ALA A 207 -5.39 -20.52 -0.18
CA ALA A 207 -5.18 -21.30 1.04
C ALA A 207 -6.26 -21.06 2.12
N GLN A 208 -6.83 -19.85 2.18
CA GLN A 208 -7.91 -19.52 3.12
C GLN A 208 -9.28 -20.09 2.75
N ARG A 209 -9.42 -20.69 1.56
CA ARG A 209 -10.68 -21.30 1.08
C ARG A 209 -10.75 -22.81 1.33
N LEU A 210 -9.66 -23.42 1.81
CA LEU A 210 -9.57 -24.84 2.20
C LEU A 210 -9.89 -25.02 3.67
#